data_0bc84122c572aa68058aa115fc12aa63
#
_entry.id   0bc84122c572aa68058aa115fc12aa63
#
_cell.length_a   1.000
_cell.length_b   1.000
_cell.length_c   1.000
_cell.angle_alpha   90.00
_cell.angle_beta   90.00
_cell.angle_gamma   90.00
#
_symmetry.space_group_name_H-M   'P 1'
#
loop_
_entity.id
_entity.type
_entity.pdbx_description
1 polymer ?
#
loop_
_entity_poly.entity_id
_entity_poly.type
_entity_poly.pdbx_seq_one_letter_code
_entity_poly.pdbx_strand_id
1 'polypeptide(L)'
;MERLSIKTKKILKQSGWTPDRKKDISSQVRYLEDKGYVVFDCVKEAQEQFGELKCIYEYNGNLDDFVIEPKERLADLDRSHYKRYEVIIGDDLVVIGTAFRDNAVLYMSKAGEVYAIRDDYYIWKIGYGIYEALNNLCEGRELKIIHEEHLES
;
A
#
# COMPACT_ATOMS: atom_id res chain seq x y z
N MET A 1 -0.23 -18.55 -7.14
CA MET A 1 -0.99 -17.35 -6.76
C MET A 1 -1.22 -17.37 -5.26
N GLU A 2 -0.77 -16.33 -4.57
CA GLU A 2 -0.99 -16.22 -3.13
C GLU A 2 -2.46 -15.94 -2.83
N ARG A 3 -2.99 -16.57 -1.79
CA ARG A 3 -4.34 -16.34 -1.31
C ARG A 3 -4.30 -15.61 0.02
N LEU A 4 -5.37 -14.90 0.34
CA LEU A 4 -5.51 -14.29 1.65
C LEU A 4 -5.57 -15.39 2.72
N SER A 5 -4.76 -15.25 3.77
CA SER A 5 -4.76 -16.19 4.89
C SER A 5 -6.03 -16.06 5.73
N ILE A 6 -6.29 -17.05 6.57
CA ILE A 6 -7.45 -17.02 7.48
C ILE A 6 -7.37 -15.80 8.40
N LYS A 7 -6.21 -15.51 8.96
CA LYS A 7 -6.00 -14.35 9.83
C LYS A 7 -6.24 -13.04 9.09
N THR A 8 -5.71 -12.91 7.87
CA THR A 8 -5.90 -11.71 7.05
C THR A 8 -7.38 -11.51 6.71
N LYS A 9 -8.08 -12.56 6.29
CA LYS A 9 -9.51 -12.48 6.01
C LYS A 9 -10.31 -12.03 7.22
N LYS A 10 -9.97 -12.51 8.41
CA LYS A 10 -10.64 -12.12 9.65
C LYS A 10 -10.47 -10.62 9.91
N ILE A 11 -9.26 -10.11 9.76
CA ILE A 11 -8.97 -8.69 9.95
C ILE A 11 -9.72 -7.84 8.92
N LEU A 12 -9.69 -8.26 7.66
CA LEU A 12 -10.40 -7.56 6.58
C LEU A 12 -11.90 -7.54 6.82
N LYS A 13 -12.50 -8.67 7.21
CA LYS A 13 -13.94 -8.77 7.50
C LYS A 13 -14.34 -7.85 8.65
N GLN A 14 -13.51 -7.74 9.67
CA GLN A 14 -13.76 -6.82 10.78
C GLN A 14 -13.77 -5.36 10.32
N SER A 15 -13.11 -5.06 9.21
CA SER A 15 -13.04 -3.71 8.64
C SER A 15 -14.12 -3.44 7.60
N GLY A 16 -14.96 -4.42 7.29
CA GLY A 16 -16.07 -4.29 6.34
C GLY A 16 -15.85 -4.97 4.99
N TRP A 17 -14.77 -5.71 4.84
CA TRP A 17 -14.49 -6.42 3.60
C TRP A 17 -15.37 -7.67 3.45
N THR A 18 -15.77 -7.94 2.20
CA THR A 18 -16.41 -9.21 1.81
C THR A 18 -15.71 -9.77 0.57
N PRO A 19 -15.75 -11.10 0.34
CA PRO A 19 -15.07 -11.70 -0.81
C PRO A 19 -15.52 -11.17 -2.19
N ASP A 20 -16.74 -10.68 -2.28
CA ASP A 20 -17.33 -10.16 -3.53
C ASP A 20 -17.27 -8.63 -3.62
N ARG A 21 -16.52 -8.00 -2.72
CA ARG A 21 -16.46 -6.54 -2.68
C ARG A 21 -15.91 -5.96 -3.97
N LYS A 22 -16.66 -5.03 -4.53
CA LYS A 22 -16.26 -4.28 -5.73
C LYS A 22 -16.70 -2.84 -5.59
N LYS A 23 -15.83 -2.01 -5.02
CA LYS A 23 -16.09 -0.61 -4.79
C LYS A 23 -15.98 0.20 -6.08
N ASP A 24 -16.84 1.21 -6.25
CA ASP A 24 -16.69 2.18 -7.32
C ASP A 24 -15.46 3.05 -7.00
N ILE A 25 -14.46 2.98 -7.88
CA ILE A 25 -13.17 3.66 -7.70
C ILE A 25 -12.98 4.85 -8.65
N SER A 26 -14.04 5.30 -9.31
CA SER A 26 -13.95 6.37 -10.31
C SER A 26 -13.30 7.64 -9.75
N SER A 27 -13.63 8.02 -8.53
CA SER A 27 -13.07 9.22 -7.93
C SER A 27 -11.60 9.05 -7.53
N GLN A 28 -11.19 7.86 -7.08
CA GLN A 28 -9.79 7.57 -6.76
C GLN A 28 -8.93 7.57 -8.02
N VAL A 29 -9.41 6.96 -9.09
CA VAL A 29 -8.69 6.95 -10.36
C VAL A 29 -8.50 8.38 -10.88
N ARG A 30 -9.57 9.16 -10.88
CA ARG A 30 -9.50 10.56 -11.32
C ARG A 30 -8.52 11.37 -10.48
N TYR A 31 -8.57 11.20 -9.17
CA TYR A 31 -7.66 11.88 -8.25
C TYR A 31 -6.19 11.55 -8.57
N LEU A 32 -5.87 10.28 -8.77
CA LEU A 32 -4.51 9.85 -9.10
C LEU A 32 -4.06 10.35 -10.46
N GLU A 33 -4.93 10.31 -11.46
CA GLU A 33 -4.62 10.83 -12.79
C GLU A 33 -4.36 12.34 -12.75
N ASP A 34 -5.13 13.08 -11.96
CA ASP A 34 -4.92 14.52 -11.78
C ASP A 34 -3.59 14.84 -11.11
N LYS A 35 -3.04 13.90 -10.34
CA LYS A 35 -1.72 14.01 -9.68
C LYS A 35 -0.57 13.53 -10.59
N GLY A 36 -0.86 13.13 -11.81
CA GLY A 36 0.16 12.70 -12.77
C GLY A 36 0.44 11.21 -12.81
N TYR A 37 -0.35 10.40 -12.11
CA TYR A 37 -0.18 8.95 -12.12
C TYR A 37 -0.90 8.31 -13.30
N VAL A 38 -0.32 7.24 -13.82
CA VAL A 38 -1.00 6.30 -14.72
C VAL A 38 -1.51 5.16 -13.84
N VAL A 39 -2.81 4.97 -13.76
CA VAL A 39 -3.39 3.98 -12.84
C VAL A 39 -3.45 2.62 -13.52
N PHE A 40 -2.60 1.71 -13.10
CA PHE A 40 -2.50 0.36 -13.66
C PHE A 40 -3.68 -0.52 -13.22
N ASP A 41 -3.96 -1.57 -13.98
CA ASP A 41 -5.06 -2.49 -13.65
C ASP A 41 -4.90 -3.12 -12.27
N CYS A 42 -3.67 -3.49 -11.88
CA CYS A 42 -3.43 -4.05 -10.54
C CYS A 42 -3.78 -3.06 -9.42
N VAL A 43 -3.57 -1.76 -9.64
CA VAL A 43 -3.95 -0.71 -8.69
C VAL A 43 -5.46 -0.61 -8.60
N LYS A 44 -6.14 -0.62 -9.75
CA LYS A 44 -7.61 -0.58 -9.79
C LYS A 44 -8.22 -1.76 -9.05
N GLU A 45 -7.71 -2.96 -9.28
CA GLU A 45 -8.17 -4.17 -8.59
C GLU A 45 -7.99 -4.08 -7.07
N ALA A 46 -6.83 -3.59 -6.62
CA ALA A 46 -6.57 -3.40 -5.20
C ALA A 46 -7.55 -2.41 -4.57
N GLN A 47 -7.83 -1.30 -5.26
CA GLN A 47 -8.77 -0.29 -4.78
C GLN A 47 -10.22 -0.82 -4.78
N GLU A 48 -10.61 -1.57 -5.80
CA GLU A 48 -11.95 -2.15 -5.86
C GLU A 48 -12.21 -3.10 -4.71
N GLN A 49 -11.24 -3.95 -4.37
CA GLN A 49 -11.39 -4.96 -3.33
C GLN A 49 -11.17 -4.41 -1.92
N PHE A 50 -10.21 -3.52 -1.73
CA PHE A 50 -9.73 -3.13 -0.39
C PHE A 50 -9.79 -1.63 -0.12
N GLY A 51 -10.14 -0.81 -1.10
CA GLY A 51 -10.15 0.64 -0.96
C GLY A 51 -11.01 1.15 0.17
N GLU A 52 -10.53 2.16 0.88
CA GLU A 52 -11.19 2.84 2.02
C GLU A 52 -11.35 1.98 3.27
N LEU A 53 -10.86 0.75 3.29
CA LEU A 53 -10.90 -0.07 4.50
C LEU A 53 -9.72 0.29 5.39
N LYS A 54 -10.02 0.67 6.62
CA LYS A 54 -9.00 0.84 7.66
C LYS A 54 -8.89 -0.47 8.42
N CYS A 55 -7.78 -1.15 8.25
CA CYS A 55 -7.55 -2.45 8.84
C CYS A 55 -6.64 -2.33 10.04
N ILE A 56 -7.11 -2.75 11.20
CA ILE A 56 -6.37 -2.71 12.47
C ILE A 56 -6.01 -4.13 12.85
N TYR A 57 -4.75 -4.34 13.20
CA TYR A 57 -4.25 -5.66 13.57
C TYR A 57 -3.24 -5.54 14.73
N GLU A 58 -2.99 -6.66 15.39
CA GLU A 58 -2.02 -6.72 16.48
C GLU A 58 -0.67 -7.19 15.96
N TYR A 59 0.38 -6.46 16.36
CA TYR A 59 1.76 -6.80 16.03
C TYR A 59 2.63 -6.63 17.27
N ASN A 60 3.25 -7.70 17.73
CA ASN A 60 4.12 -7.71 18.93
C ASN A 60 3.46 -7.07 20.15
N GLY A 61 2.17 -7.37 20.38
CA GLY A 61 1.41 -6.86 21.51
C GLY A 61 0.91 -5.43 21.35
N ASN A 62 1.18 -4.78 20.23
CA ASN A 62 0.72 -3.42 19.93
C ASN A 62 -0.23 -3.44 18.75
N LEU A 63 -1.12 -2.47 18.69
CA LEU A 63 -2.00 -2.29 17.54
C LEU A 63 -1.27 -1.54 16.45
N ASP A 64 -1.45 -2.00 15.21
CA ASP A 64 -0.96 -1.34 14.02
C ASP A 64 -2.10 -1.27 12.99
N ASP A 65 -1.90 -0.56 11.90
CA ASP A 65 -2.93 -0.42 10.88
C ASP A 65 -2.39 -0.18 9.48
N PHE A 66 -3.27 -0.35 8.50
CA PHE A 66 -3.06 0.13 7.14
C PHE A 66 -4.41 0.57 6.54
N VAL A 67 -4.35 1.48 5.57
CA VAL A 67 -5.52 1.97 4.82
C VAL A 67 -5.15 1.99 3.34
N ILE A 68 -5.98 1.37 2.50
CA ILE A 68 -5.82 1.45 1.04
C ILE A 68 -6.66 2.63 0.54
N GLU A 69 -6.18 3.82 0.76
CA GLU A 69 -6.84 5.05 0.34
C GLU A 69 -5.80 6.14 0.07
N PRO A 70 -5.63 6.58 -1.18
CA PRO A 70 -4.59 7.57 -1.51
C PRO A 70 -4.96 9.02 -1.23
N LYS A 71 -6.25 9.35 -1.11
CA LYS A 71 -6.72 10.74 -1.13
C LYS A 71 -6.37 11.57 0.09
N GLU A 72 -6.69 11.07 1.28
CA GLU A 72 -6.67 11.90 2.48
C GLU A 72 -5.29 12.35 2.92
N ARG A 73 -4.30 11.48 2.74
CA ARG A 73 -2.95 11.71 3.27
C ARG A 73 -2.00 12.34 2.27
N LEU A 74 -2.37 12.36 1.00
CA LEU A 74 -1.44 12.63 -0.08
C LEU A 74 -1.90 13.77 -0.97
N ALA A 75 -2.77 14.63 -0.43
CA ALA A 75 -3.34 15.75 -1.16
C ALA A 75 -2.30 16.67 -1.80
N ASP A 76 -1.16 16.83 -1.16
CA ASP A 76 -0.09 17.72 -1.62
C ASP A 76 1.03 17.00 -2.36
N LEU A 77 0.93 15.67 -2.54
CA LEU A 77 2.02 14.88 -3.10
C LEU A 77 1.65 14.38 -4.50
N ASP A 78 2.30 14.91 -5.50
CA ASP A 78 2.14 14.43 -6.87
C ASP A 78 3.23 13.42 -7.23
N ARG A 79 3.15 12.84 -8.43
CA ARG A 79 4.09 11.81 -8.89
C ARG A 79 5.53 12.29 -8.92
N SER A 80 5.75 13.57 -9.22
CA SER A 80 7.12 14.12 -9.32
C SER A 80 7.88 14.05 -7.99
N HIS A 81 7.17 14.13 -6.87
CA HIS A 81 7.73 13.99 -5.54
C HIS A 81 8.40 12.63 -5.31
N TYR A 82 7.93 11.59 -5.99
CA TYR A 82 8.34 10.19 -5.76
C TYR A 82 9.18 9.61 -6.89
N LYS A 83 9.55 10.40 -7.87
CA LYS A 83 10.33 9.91 -9.02
C LYS A 83 11.62 9.21 -8.63
N ARG A 84 12.28 9.67 -7.58
CA ARG A 84 13.51 9.04 -7.10
C ARG A 84 13.28 7.60 -6.63
N TYR A 85 12.12 7.31 -6.06
CA TYR A 85 11.78 5.96 -5.62
C TYR A 85 11.57 5.03 -6.81
N GLU A 86 10.97 5.55 -7.87
CA GLU A 86 10.83 4.80 -9.12
C GLU A 86 12.18 4.40 -9.70
N VAL A 87 13.17 5.28 -9.61
CA VAL A 87 14.53 4.98 -10.05
C VAL A 87 15.17 3.90 -9.18
N ILE A 88 15.05 4.00 -7.87
CA ILE A 88 15.60 3.01 -6.93
C ILE A 88 14.97 1.63 -7.12
N ILE A 89 13.64 1.59 -7.25
CA ILE A 89 12.89 0.34 -7.40
C ILE A 89 13.01 -0.23 -8.82
N GLY A 90 13.14 0.64 -9.80
CA GLY A 90 13.27 0.23 -11.20
C GLY A 90 11.93 -0.01 -11.89
N ASP A 91 10.85 0.61 -11.42
CA ASP A 91 9.53 0.50 -12.00
C ASP A 91 8.70 1.75 -11.69
N ASP A 92 7.63 1.96 -12.45
CA ASP A 92 6.67 3.01 -12.19
C ASP A 92 5.85 2.67 -10.94
N LEU A 93 5.55 3.68 -10.14
CA LEU A 93 4.83 3.52 -8.88
C LEU A 93 3.54 4.33 -8.87
N VAL A 94 2.53 3.79 -8.21
CA VAL A 94 1.29 4.51 -7.90
C VAL A 94 1.05 4.41 -6.40
N VAL A 95 0.73 5.53 -5.76
CA VAL A 95 0.38 5.54 -4.35
C VAL A 95 -0.97 4.84 -4.14
N ILE A 96 -1.05 3.97 -3.14
CA ILE A 96 -2.28 3.24 -2.85
C ILE A 96 -2.80 3.42 -1.42
N GLY A 97 -2.01 3.96 -0.52
CA GLY A 97 -2.48 4.15 0.85
C GLY A 97 -1.36 4.42 1.84
N THR A 98 -1.62 4.09 3.09
CA THR A 98 -0.68 4.26 4.21
C THR A 98 -0.65 3.03 5.09
N ALA A 99 0.43 2.89 5.86
CA ALA A 99 0.59 1.80 6.82
C ALA A 99 1.34 2.29 8.06
N PHE A 100 1.42 1.44 9.07
CA PHE A 100 2.19 1.68 10.30
C PHE A 100 1.78 2.99 10.99
N ARG A 101 0.47 3.17 11.23
CA ARG A 101 -0.10 4.37 11.86
C ARG A 101 0.29 5.64 11.09
N ASP A 102 0.16 5.59 9.77
CA ASP A 102 0.48 6.70 8.87
C ASP A 102 1.98 7.04 8.79
N ASN A 103 2.85 6.21 9.35
CA ASN A 103 4.30 6.46 9.28
C ASN A 103 4.92 6.04 7.95
N ALA A 104 4.21 5.28 7.15
CA ALA A 104 4.68 4.86 5.83
C ALA A 104 3.61 5.07 4.77
N VAL A 105 4.06 5.37 3.56
CA VAL A 105 3.19 5.48 2.38
C VAL A 105 3.31 4.19 1.60
N LEU A 106 2.17 3.63 1.18
CA LEU A 106 2.13 2.41 0.38
C LEU A 106 2.07 2.75 -1.10
N TYR A 107 2.91 2.07 -1.88
CA TYR A 107 2.96 2.19 -3.33
C TYR A 107 2.82 0.82 -3.98
N MET A 108 2.21 0.80 -5.16
CA MET A 108 2.17 -0.40 -6.00
C MET A 108 2.89 -0.11 -7.30
N SER A 109 3.76 -1.02 -7.72
CA SER A 109 4.46 -0.90 -8.99
C SER A 109 3.59 -1.39 -10.14
N LYS A 110 4.01 -1.05 -11.37
CA LYS A 110 3.35 -1.54 -12.58
C LYS A 110 3.29 -3.07 -12.62
N ALA A 111 4.32 -3.74 -12.09
CA ALA A 111 4.36 -5.20 -11.99
C ALA A 111 3.44 -5.76 -10.89
N GLY A 112 2.82 -4.91 -10.08
CA GLY A 112 1.92 -5.32 -9.00
C GLY A 112 2.59 -5.51 -7.65
N GLU A 113 3.88 -5.28 -7.54
CA GLU A 113 4.60 -5.37 -6.26
C GLU A 113 4.24 -4.21 -5.35
N VAL A 114 4.18 -4.46 -4.05
CA VAL A 114 3.80 -3.46 -3.06
C VAL A 114 4.99 -3.07 -2.21
N TYR A 115 5.16 -1.76 -2.02
CA TYR A 115 6.27 -1.17 -1.26
C TYR A 115 5.73 -0.22 -0.20
N ALA A 116 6.44 -0.12 0.92
CA ALA A 116 6.20 0.90 1.92
C ALA A 116 7.43 1.79 2.03
N ILE A 117 7.22 3.10 2.03
CA ILE A 117 8.30 4.09 2.12
C ILE A 117 8.06 4.93 3.38
N ARG A 118 9.07 4.95 4.25
CA ARG A 118 9.01 5.68 5.51
C ARG A 118 10.06 6.78 5.54
N ASP A 119 9.65 8.01 5.89
CA ASP A 119 10.50 9.16 6.16
C ASP A 119 11.53 9.44 5.05
N ASP A 120 11.24 9.00 3.81
CA ASP A 120 12.13 9.10 2.66
C ASP A 120 13.44 8.30 2.79
N TYR A 121 13.64 7.57 3.89
CA TYR A 121 14.89 6.84 4.17
C TYR A 121 14.80 5.34 3.99
N TYR A 122 13.60 4.78 4.19
CA TYR A 122 13.43 3.32 4.17
C TYR A 122 12.43 2.93 3.10
N ILE A 123 12.81 1.97 2.29
CA ILE A 123 11.90 1.33 1.33
C ILE A 123 11.86 -0.15 1.67
N TRP A 124 10.67 -0.63 2.03
CA TRP A 124 10.43 -2.05 2.26
C TRP A 124 9.62 -2.62 1.13
N LYS A 125 9.97 -3.82 0.69
CA LYS A 125 9.10 -4.61 -0.17
C LYS A 125 8.12 -5.36 0.74
N ILE A 126 6.85 -5.04 0.59
CA ILE A 126 5.79 -5.61 1.42
C ILE A 126 5.29 -6.92 0.84
N GLY A 127 5.24 -7.04 -0.49
CA GLY A 127 4.82 -8.27 -1.16
C GLY A 127 4.95 -8.19 -2.67
N TYR A 128 4.89 -9.35 -3.32
CA TYR A 128 4.92 -9.45 -4.78
C TYR A 128 3.56 -9.19 -5.43
N GLY A 129 2.53 -8.99 -4.63
CA GLY A 129 1.19 -8.63 -5.05
C GLY A 129 0.41 -8.15 -3.85
N ILE A 130 -0.82 -7.66 -4.07
CA ILE A 130 -1.63 -7.12 -2.99
C ILE A 130 -1.99 -8.18 -1.94
N TYR A 131 -2.29 -9.41 -2.34
CA TYR A 131 -2.65 -10.47 -1.39
C TYR A 131 -1.49 -10.83 -0.47
N GLU A 132 -0.30 -11.03 -1.03
CA GLU A 132 0.89 -11.29 -0.23
C GLU A 132 1.20 -10.12 0.70
N ALA A 133 1.09 -8.90 0.19
CA ALA A 133 1.32 -7.70 0.98
C ALA A 133 0.39 -7.64 2.19
N LEU A 134 -0.89 -7.88 2.00
CA LEU A 134 -1.87 -7.89 3.09
C LEU A 134 -1.59 -9.01 4.09
N ASN A 135 -1.23 -10.21 3.60
CA ASN A 135 -0.85 -11.31 4.48
C ASN A 135 0.37 -10.96 5.32
N ASN A 136 1.39 -10.37 4.69
CA ASN A 136 2.62 -10.00 5.40
C ASN A 136 2.36 -8.95 6.48
N LEU A 137 1.52 -7.97 6.19
CA LEU A 137 1.14 -6.95 7.18
C LEU A 137 0.32 -7.55 8.32
N CYS A 138 -0.77 -8.25 7.99
CA CYS A 138 -1.70 -8.78 8.99
C CYS A 138 -1.08 -9.87 9.88
N GLU A 139 -0.18 -10.67 9.34
CA GLU A 139 0.49 -11.73 10.09
C GLU A 139 1.79 -11.29 10.73
N GLY A 140 2.18 -10.03 10.55
CA GLY A 140 3.39 -9.49 11.15
C GLY A 140 4.66 -10.16 10.68
N ARG A 141 4.69 -10.57 9.40
CA ARG A 141 5.88 -11.21 8.82
C ARG A 141 6.99 -10.20 8.64
N GLU A 142 8.24 -10.66 8.71
CA GLU A 142 9.39 -9.81 8.47
C GLU A 142 9.36 -9.24 7.05
N LEU A 143 9.56 -7.92 6.93
CA LEU A 143 9.54 -7.21 5.66
C LEU A 143 10.97 -7.00 5.16
N LYS A 144 11.15 -7.09 3.85
CA LYS A 144 12.48 -6.95 3.24
C LYS A 144 12.80 -5.48 3.01
N ILE A 145 13.87 -4.99 3.63
CA ILE A 145 14.41 -3.66 3.36
C ILE A 145 15.17 -3.73 2.04
N ILE A 146 14.76 -2.93 1.04
CA ILE A 146 15.44 -2.88 -0.24
C ILE A 146 16.27 -1.61 -0.42
N HIS A 147 16.04 -0.60 0.41
CA HIS A 147 16.80 0.63 0.39
C HIS A 147 16.76 1.29 1.76
N GLU A 148 17.90 1.78 2.20
CA GLU A 148 18.05 2.49 3.46
C GLU A 148 19.05 3.61 3.27
N GLU A 149 18.63 4.86 3.51
CA GLU A 149 19.53 6.00 3.49
C GLU A 149 19.92 6.38 4.91
N HIS A 150 21.20 6.47 5.14
CA HIS A 150 21.71 7.00 6.39
C HIS A 150 22.01 8.48 6.23
N LEU A 151 21.41 9.31 7.09
CA LEU A 151 21.81 10.69 7.16
C LEU A 151 23.18 10.75 7.79
N GLU A 152 24.14 11.26 7.06
CA GLU A 152 25.43 11.60 7.65
C GLU A 152 25.23 12.78 8.59
N SER A 153 25.56 12.56 9.82
CA SER A 153 25.53 13.60 10.84
C SER A 153 26.68 14.58 10.65
#